data_a4422b9bd963763b05c60d0392badc56
#
_entry.id   a4422b9bd963763b05c60d0392badc56
#
_cell.length_a   1.000
_cell.length_b   1.000
_cell.length_c   1.000
_cell.angle_alpha   90.00
_cell.angle_beta   90.00
_cell.angle_gamma   90.00
#
_symmetry.space_group_name_H-M   'P 1'
#
loop_
_entity.id
_entity.type
_entity.pdbx_description
1 polymer ?
#
loop_
_entity_poly.entity_id
_entity_poly.type
_entity_poly.pdbx_seq_one_letter_code
_entity_poly.pdbx_strand_id
1 'polypeptide(L)'
;VSAPDFLYSDLLPTGADDTPYRLLTTEGVHTFEANGRTFLQVEPEALRLLTAEAMHDISHYLRPAHLAQLRRIIDDPESSGNDRFVALDLLKNVNISAGGILPMCQDTGTAIVMGKKSEGVLTGADDAEWISRGVYDAYTKLNLRYSQLAPLTMWDEKNTGSNLPAQVELYSTAADPAHPAYKFLFMAKGGGSANKSFLYQETKAILNPARMLEFLDEKIRSLGTAACPPYHLAVVIGGTSAEFALKTAKYASAHYLDTLPTEGSPSAHGFRDLELEDEVFKLTQSFGIGAQFGGKYFCHDVRVIRLPRHGASCPVAIAVSCSADRQALAKITPEGVFLEQLEREPAQYLPEQTDEILGGDVVQVDLNRPMSEIRAELSKYPVKTRLSLTGPLVVARDIAHAKIKERLDAGEPMPQYLRDMAVYYAGPAKTPDGYASGSFGPTTAGRMDSYVDQFQAAGGSFVMLAKGNRSAQVTKACKEHGGFYLGSIGGPAARLALDCIKSVEVLEYPELGMEAVWKIEVEDFPAFIVVDDKGNDFFAETQKPIALRVRTRSKERV
;
A
#
# COMPACT_ATOMS: atom_id res chain seq x y z
N VAL A 1 46.35 -1.26 24.56
CA VAL A 1 44.90 -1.06 24.82
C VAL A 1 44.30 -2.45 25.00
N SER A 2 43.75 -2.78 26.17
CA SER A 2 43.06 -4.05 26.41
C SER A 2 41.81 -4.12 25.52
N ALA A 3 41.47 -5.32 25.05
CA ALA A 3 40.19 -5.52 24.34
C ALA A 3 39.02 -5.13 25.29
N PRO A 4 37.95 -4.53 24.75
CA PRO A 4 36.75 -4.28 25.54
C PRO A 4 36.10 -5.59 25.97
N ASP A 5 35.34 -5.57 27.04
CA ASP A 5 34.55 -6.71 27.47
C ASP A 5 33.54 -7.11 26.38
N PHE A 6 33.23 -8.40 26.29
CA PHE A 6 32.21 -8.91 25.39
C PHE A 6 30.84 -8.41 25.82
N LEU A 7 30.18 -7.65 24.92
CA LEU A 7 28.79 -7.20 25.09
C LEU A 7 27.96 -7.70 23.91
N TYR A 8 26.81 -8.29 24.21
CA TYR A 8 25.84 -8.70 23.20
C TYR A 8 24.50 -8.02 23.44
N SER A 9 23.89 -7.55 22.37
CA SER A 9 22.53 -7.03 22.35
C SER A 9 21.87 -7.42 21.05
N ASP A 10 20.61 -7.80 21.09
CA ASP A 10 19.82 -7.91 19.86
C ASP A 10 19.84 -6.57 19.12
N LEU A 11 19.91 -6.63 17.80
CA LEU A 11 19.84 -5.41 16.97
C LEU A 11 18.49 -4.72 17.08
N LEU A 12 17.41 -5.48 17.25
CA LEU A 12 16.04 -4.98 17.36
C LEU A 12 15.37 -5.54 18.64
N PRO A 13 15.76 -5.05 19.83
CA PRO A 13 15.22 -5.55 21.10
C PRO A 13 13.81 -5.01 21.33
N THR A 14 12.80 -5.70 20.84
CA THR A 14 11.39 -5.36 21.06
C THR A 14 10.98 -5.65 22.50
N GLY A 15 10.10 -4.80 23.05
CA GLY A 15 9.53 -4.93 24.38
C GLY A 15 8.39 -5.97 24.46
N ALA A 16 7.58 -5.86 25.51
CA ALA A 16 6.41 -6.72 25.72
C ALA A 16 5.41 -6.61 24.57
N ASP A 17 4.75 -7.73 24.28
CA ASP A 17 3.70 -7.82 23.27
C ASP A 17 2.33 -7.73 23.94
N ASP A 18 1.65 -6.60 23.81
CA ASP A 18 0.29 -6.31 24.34
C ASP A 18 -0.77 -6.47 23.25
N THR A 19 -0.43 -7.05 22.11
CA THR A 19 -1.37 -7.27 21.01
C THR A 19 -2.58 -8.09 21.46
N PRO A 20 -3.80 -7.64 21.18
CA PRO A 20 -4.98 -8.47 21.45
C PRO A 20 -5.05 -9.62 20.45
N TYR A 21 -5.09 -10.85 20.96
CA TYR A 21 -5.16 -12.06 20.15
C TYR A 21 -6.51 -12.77 20.33
N ARG A 22 -6.97 -13.42 19.26
CA ARG A 22 -8.06 -14.40 19.29
C ARG A 22 -7.50 -15.81 19.16
N LEU A 23 -8.07 -16.77 19.88
CA LEU A 23 -7.75 -18.17 19.73
C LEU A 23 -8.39 -18.71 18.44
N LEU A 24 -7.59 -19.33 17.57
CA LEU A 24 -8.10 -20.03 16.39
C LEU A 24 -8.46 -21.49 16.71
N THR A 25 -7.53 -22.19 17.34
CA THR A 25 -7.69 -23.59 17.69
C THR A 25 -6.68 -24.01 18.75
N THR A 26 -7.00 -25.04 19.51
CA THR A 26 -6.07 -25.79 20.36
C THR A 26 -5.63 -27.12 19.70
N GLU A 27 -6.23 -27.48 18.58
CA GLU A 27 -5.87 -28.69 17.85
C GLU A 27 -4.50 -28.54 17.17
N GLY A 28 -3.77 -29.64 17.07
CA GLY A 28 -2.45 -29.67 16.44
C GLY A 28 -1.33 -29.03 17.27
N VAL A 29 -1.57 -28.81 18.57
CA VAL A 29 -0.61 -28.23 19.51
C VAL A 29 -0.51 -29.15 20.72
N HIS A 30 0.69 -29.66 20.98
CA HIS A 30 0.95 -30.60 22.06
C HIS A 30 2.22 -30.20 22.82
N THR A 31 2.29 -30.47 24.10
CA THR A 31 3.50 -30.29 24.88
C THR A 31 4.01 -31.61 25.41
N PHE A 32 5.31 -31.73 25.56
CA PHE A 32 5.95 -32.83 26.25
C PHE A 32 7.21 -32.36 26.97
N GLU A 33 7.59 -33.09 28.02
CA GLU A 33 8.77 -32.78 28.81
C GLU A 33 9.92 -33.72 28.44
N ALA A 34 11.10 -33.14 28.24
CA ALA A 34 12.33 -33.89 28.06
C ALA A 34 13.51 -33.10 28.64
N ASN A 35 14.34 -33.80 29.42
CA ASN A 35 15.53 -33.22 30.04
C ASN A 35 15.26 -31.94 30.87
N GLY A 36 14.13 -31.87 31.57
CA GLY A 36 13.73 -30.72 32.39
C GLY A 36 13.32 -29.47 31.57
N ARG A 37 12.97 -29.65 30.28
CA ARG A 37 12.46 -28.59 29.38
C ARG A 37 11.11 -28.98 28.82
N THR A 38 10.24 -28.01 28.70
CA THR A 38 8.98 -28.15 27.99
C THR A 38 9.22 -27.92 26.46
N PHE A 39 8.75 -28.86 25.66
CA PHE A 39 8.76 -28.76 24.19
C PHE A 39 7.35 -28.58 23.68
N LEU A 40 7.23 -27.79 22.63
CA LEU A 40 5.98 -27.54 21.91
C LEU A 40 6.02 -28.27 20.58
N GLN A 41 5.20 -29.30 20.44
CA GLN A 41 4.97 -29.99 19.16
C GLN A 41 3.84 -29.27 18.43
N VAL A 42 4.11 -28.80 17.23
CA VAL A 42 3.12 -28.14 16.35
C VAL A 42 2.93 -29.01 15.11
N GLU A 43 1.71 -29.47 14.88
CA GLU A 43 1.39 -30.20 13.67
C GLU A 43 1.44 -29.27 12.45
N PRO A 44 1.96 -29.71 11.28
CA PRO A 44 2.08 -28.85 10.10
C PRO A 44 0.77 -28.23 9.64
N GLU A 45 -0.36 -28.92 9.80
CA GLU A 45 -1.68 -28.37 9.49
C GLU A 45 -2.03 -27.12 10.29
N ALA A 46 -1.51 -26.97 11.50
CA ALA A 46 -1.70 -25.76 12.31
C ALA A 46 -1.02 -24.54 11.64
N LEU A 47 0.15 -24.70 11.01
CA LEU A 47 0.80 -23.65 10.23
C LEU A 47 -0.03 -23.27 9.01
N ARG A 48 -0.58 -24.25 8.31
CA ARG A 48 -1.44 -24.05 7.14
C ARG A 48 -2.72 -23.30 7.52
N LEU A 49 -3.41 -23.75 8.57
CA LEU A 49 -4.61 -23.09 9.09
C LEU A 49 -4.33 -21.65 9.49
N LEU A 50 -3.32 -21.43 10.32
CA LEU A 50 -2.95 -20.10 10.78
C LEU A 50 -2.66 -19.15 9.61
N THR A 51 -1.90 -19.61 8.62
CA THR A 51 -1.54 -18.79 7.47
C THR A 51 -2.77 -18.46 6.61
N ALA A 52 -3.64 -19.44 6.35
CA ALA A 52 -4.87 -19.21 5.59
C ALA A 52 -5.78 -18.19 6.29
N GLU A 53 -5.98 -18.31 7.59
CA GLU A 53 -6.76 -17.37 8.41
C GLU A 53 -6.13 -15.97 8.45
N ALA A 54 -4.80 -15.89 8.59
CA ALA A 54 -4.09 -14.61 8.58
C ALA A 54 -4.26 -13.89 7.23
N MET A 55 -4.11 -14.60 6.10
CA MET A 55 -4.30 -14.02 4.77
C MET A 55 -5.76 -13.58 4.54
N HIS A 56 -6.73 -14.35 5.05
CA HIS A 56 -8.13 -13.94 5.05
C HIS A 56 -8.33 -12.63 5.82
N ASP A 57 -7.87 -12.59 7.06
CA ASP A 57 -8.12 -11.46 7.96
C ASP A 57 -7.47 -10.17 7.43
N ILE A 58 -6.20 -10.20 7.04
CA ILE A 58 -5.52 -9.00 6.54
C ILE A 58 -6.05 -8.51 5.19
N SER A 59 -6.75 -9.37 4.44
CA SER A 59 -7.39 -8.97 3.18
C SER A 59 -8.74 -8.27 3.38
N HIS A 60 -9.38 -8.44 4.55
CA HIS A 60 -10.74 -7.98 4.81
C HIS A 60 -10.90 -7.04 6.00
N TYR A 61 -9.97 -7.05 6.95
CA TYR A 61 -10.03 -6.28 8.18
C TYR A 61 -8.78 -5.44 8.39
N LEU A 62 -8.93 -4.36 9.16
CA LEU A 62 -7.84 -3.49 9.57
C LEU A 62 -7.71 -3.44 11.09
N ARG A 63 -6.58 -2.95 11.56
CA ARG A 63 -6.36 -2.68 12.99
C ARG A 63 -7.26 -1.54 13.48
N PRO A 64 -7.80 -1.61 14.70
CA PRO A 64 -8.57 -0.52 15.30
C PRO A 64 -7.84 0.83 15.28
N ALA A 65 -6.53 0.84 15.51
CA ALA A 65 -5.71 2.05 15.50
C ALA A 65 -5.70 2.73 14.13
N HIS A 66 -5.61 1.96 13.04
CA HIS A 66 -5.67 2.51 11.67
C HIS A 66 -7.04 3.14 11.37
N LEU A 67 -8.11 2.48 11.76
CA LEU A 67 -9.48 2.99 11.60
C LEU A 67 -9.70 4.29 12.40
N ALA A 68 -9.19 4.34 13.62
CA ALA A 68 -9.23 5.54 14.44
C ALA A 68 -8.44 6.70 13.79
N GLN A 69 -7.32 6.40 13.10
CA GLN A 69 -6.56 7.42 12.36
C GLN A 69 -7.34 7.95 11.15
N LEU A 70 -8.05 7.09 10.41
CA LEU A 70 -8.95 7.53 9.32
C LEU A 70 -10.08 8.42 9.88
N ARG A 71 -10.70 8.01 10.99
CA ARG A 71 -11.75 8.80 11.63
C ARG A 71 -11.24 10.17 12.09
N ARG A 72 -10.04 10.25 12.64
CA ARG A 72 -9.40 11.50 13.06
C ARG A 72 -9.23 12.48 11.88
N ILE A 73 -8.93 12.00 10.67
CA ILE A 73 -8.86 12.86 9.47
C ILE A 73 -10.21 13.54 9.22
N ILE A 74 -11.30 12.80 9.40
CA ILE A 74 -12.66 13.33 9.19
C ILE A 74 -13.02 14.36 10.25
N ASP A 75 -12.66 14.10 11.50
CA ASP A 75 -13.00 14.92 12.65
C ASP A 75 -12.09 16.17 12.81
N ASP A 76 -10.94 16.19 12.15
CA ASP A 76 -10.00 17.33 12.23
C ASP A 76 -10.55 18.54 11.45
N PRO A 77 -10.81 19.66 12.13
CA PRO A 77 -11.33 20.88 11.48
C PRO A 77 -10.35 21.48 10.47
N GLU A 78 -9.06 21.18 10.58
CA GLU A 78 -8.04 21.67 9.64
C GLU A 78 -7.86 20.76 8.42
N SER A 79 -8.52 19.62 8.36
CA SER A 79 -8.51 18.73 7.19
C SER A 79 -9.12 19.42 5.98
N SER A 80 -8.52 19.23 4.80
CA SER A 80 -9.16 19.63 3.55
C SER A 80 -10.42 18.79 3.28
N GLY A 81 -11.33 19.33 2.47
CA GLY A 81 -12.49 18.55 2.01
C GLY A 81 -12.09 17.27 1.27
N ASN A 82 -10.99 17.32 0.52
CA ASN A 82 -10.47 16.15 -0.20
C ASN A 82 -9.86 15.11 0.75
N ASP A 83 -9.12 15.52 1.79
CA ASP A 83 -8.63 14.59 2.82
C ASP A 83 -9.80 13.86 3.51
N ARG A 84 -10.84 14.61 3.93
CA ARG A 84 -12.03 14.02 4.57
C ARG A 84 -12.77 13.06 3.64
N PHE A 85 -12.90 13.43 2.37
CA PHE A 85 -13.58 12.59 1.39
C PHE A 85 -12.85 11.26 1.17
N VAL A 86 -11.52 11.30 0.99
CA VAL A 86 -10.71 10.10 0.83
C VAL A 86 -10.78 9.22 2.09
N ALA A 87 -10.66 9.80 3.28
CA ALA A 87 -10.76 9.06 4.54
C ALA A 87 -12.12 8.39 4.72
N LEU A 88 -13.20 9.10 4.40
CA LEU A 88 -14.56 8.55 4.45
C LEU A 88 -14.74 7.38 3.47
N ASP A 89 -14.24 7.53 2.24
CA ASP A 89 -14.33 6.48 1.23
C ASP A 89 -13.55 5.23 1.63
N LEU A 90 -12.39 5.39 2.27
CA LEU A 90 -11.62 4.30 2.83
C LEU A 90 -12.34 3.61 4.00
N LEU A 91 -13.02 4.34 4.89
CA LEU A 91 -13.84 3.75 5.95
C LEU A 91 -15.04 2.98 5.41
N LYS A 92 -15.76 3.53 4.42
CA LYS A 92 -16.84 2.82 3.72
C LYS A 92 -16.34 1.52 3.08
N ASN A 93 -15.14 1.57 2.48
CA ASN A 93 -14.50 0.42 1.86
C ASN A 93 -14.26 -0.72 2.86
N VAL A 94 -13.70 -0.40 4.02
CA VAL A 94 -13.42 -1.42 5.05
C VAL A 94 -14.72 -2.00 5.61
N ASN A 95 -15.75 -1.19 5.74
CA ASN A 95 -17.07 -1.68 6.15
C ASN A 95 -17.63 -2.73 5.17
N ILE A 96 -17.42 -2.53 3.87
CA ILE A 96 -17.80 -3.52 2.85
C ILE A 96 -16.90 -4.75 2.92
N SER A 97 -15.59 -4.57 2.98
CA SER A 97 -14.64 -5.70 3.00
C SER A 97 -14.77 -6.57 4.25
N ALA A 98 -15.23 -6.01 5.36
CA ALA A 98 -15.49 -6.75 6.61
C ALA A 98 -16.58 -7.83 6.45
N GLY A 99 -17.37 -7.79 5.38
CA GLY A 99 -18.26 -8.89 4.98
C GLY A 99 -17.53 -10.16 4.53
N GLY A 100 -16.23 -10.14 4.32
CA GLY A 100 -15.40 -11.31 3.98
C GLY A 100 -15.55 -11.82 2.55
N ILE A 101 -16.20 -11.06 1.66
CA ILE A 101 -16.42 -11.45 0.26
C ILE A 101 -15.50 -10.67 -0.68
N LEU A 102 -15.56 -9.34 -0.63
CA LEU A 102 -14.70 -8.47 -1.43
C LEU A 102 -13.46 -8.06 -0.62
N PRO A 103 -12.24 -8.38 -1.05
CA PRO A 103 -11.05 -7.87 -0.38
C PRO A 103 -10.99 -6.34 -0.46
N MET A 104 -10.38 -5.69 0.54
CA MET A 104 -10.32 -4.23 0.62
C MET A 104 -9.57 -3.57 -0.54
N CYS A 105 -8.65 -4.29 -1.18
CA CYS A 105 -7.84 -3.80 -2.29
C CYS A 105 -7.91 -4.76 -3.47
N GLN A 106 -7.90 -4.25 -4.71
CA GLN A 106 -7.82 -5.08 -5.91
C GLN A 106 -6.45 -5.74 -6.09
N ASP A 107 -5.40 -5.11 -5.62
CA ASP A 107 -4.07 -5.70 -5.54
C ASP A 107 -3.92 -6.38 -4.17
N THR A 108 -4.23 -7.67 -4.13
CA THR A 108 -4.21 -8.43 -2.88
C THR A 108 -2.82 -8.80 -2.41
N GLY A 109 -1.81 -8.44 -3.20
CA GLY A 109 -0.42 -8.35 -2.80
C GLY A 109 0.35 -9.66 -2.80
N THR A 110 1.64 -9.53 -2.50
CA THR A 110 2.55 -10.65 -2.21
C THR A 110 2.45 -10.99 -0.73
N ALA A 111 2.24 -12.28 -0.43
CA ALA A 111 2.28 -12.78 0.94
C ALA A 111 3.72 -12.79 1.46
N ILE A 112 3.92 -12.16 2.61
CA ILE A 112 5.22 -12.07 3.30
C ILE A 112 5.01 -12.55 4.73
N VAL A 113 5.80 -13.53 5.16
CA VAL A 113 5.72 -14.14 6.49
C VAL A 113 7.08 -14.11 7.14
N MET A 114 7.18 -13.47 8.29
CA MET A 114 8.34 -13.55 9.17
C MET A 114 7.95 -14.37 10.39
N GLY A 115 8.73 -15.41 10.69
CA GLY A 115 8.54 -16.27 11.85
C GLY A 115 9.74 -16.27 12.78
N LYS A 116 9.49 -16.28 14.08
CA LYS A 116 10.48 -16.47 15.14
C LYS A 116 10.14 -17.76 15.89
N LYS A 117 10.91 -18.80 15.63
CA LYS A 117 10.74 -20.15 16.19
C LYS A 117 11.69 -20.34 17.36
N SER A 118 11.18 -20.44 18.57
CA SER A 118 12.04 -20.72 19.70
C SER A 118 12.55 -22.17 19.65
N GLU A 119 13.73 -22.39 20.22
CA GLU A 119 14.44 -23.69 20.18
C GLU A 119 13.61 -24.88 20.72
N GLY A 120 12.63 -24.63 21.54
CA GLY A 120 11.73 -25.66 22.07
C GLY A 120 10.54 -26.03 21.17
N VAL A 121 10.44 -25.49 19.95
CA VAL A 121 9.31 -25.74 19.05
C VAL A 121 9.71 -26.73 17.95
N LEU A 122 8.95 -27.81 17.82
CA LEU A 122 9.15 -28.87 16.84
C LEU A 122 7.93 -29.00 15.93
N THR A 123 8.15 -29.00 14.62
CA THR A 123 7.08 -29.20 13.61
C THR A 123 7.25 -30.53 12.88
N GLY A 124 8.49 -31.02 12.76
CA GLY A 124 8.79 -32.27 12.05
C GLY A 124 8.53 -32.21 10.53
N ALA A 125 8.43 -31.00 9.97
CA ALA A 125 8.13 -30.76 8.56
C ALA A 125 8.90 -29.55 8.02
N ASP A 126 8.78 -29.28 6.72
CA ASP A 126 9.24 -28.02 6.13
C ASP A 126 8.20 -26.92 6.42
N ASP A 127 8.51 -26.07 7.39
CA ASP A 127 7.59 -25.02 7.84
C ASP A 127 7.25 -24.05 6.70
N ALA A 128 8.21 -23.71 5.83
CA ALA A 128 7.98 -22.80 4.70
C ALA A 128 7.01 -23.41 3.67
N GLU A 129 7.06 -24.71 3.44
CA GLU A 129 6.10 -25.42 2.59
C GLU A 129 4.68 -25.33 3.17
N TRP A 130 4.51 -25.61 4.46
CA TRP A 130 3.18 -25.61 5.09
C TRP A 130 2.58 -24.22 5.22
N ILE A 131 3.40 -23.21 5.47
CA ILE A 131 2.99 -21.80 5.39
C ILE A 131 2.55 -21.47 3.95
N SER A 132 3.31 -21.89 2.95
CA SER A 132 2.96 -21.68 1.54
C SER A 132 1.66 -22.36 1.15
N ARG A 133 1.35 -23.54 1.72
CA ARG A 133 0.05 -24.22 1.53
C ARG A 133 -1.11 -23.37 2.06
N GLY A 134 -0.94 -22.68 3.20
CA GLY A 134 -1.92 -21.74 3.73
C GLY A 134 -2.12 -20.52 2.83
N VAL A 135 -1.06 -19.97 2.28
CA VAL A 135 -1.14 -18.91 1.25
C VAL A 135 -1.90 -19.38 0.02
N TYR A 136 -1.54 -20.56 -0.49
CA TYR A 136 -2.24 -21.18 -1.61
C TYR A 136 -3.74 -21.32 -1.34
N ASP A 137 -4.13 -21.83 -0.18
CA ASP A 137 -5.53 -21.99 0.20
C ASP A 137 -6.28 -20.65 0.18
N ALA A 138 -5.70 -19.61 0.79
CA ALA A 138 -6.34 -18.30 0.82
C ALA A 138 -6.52 -17.73 -0.59
N TYR A 139 -5.47 -17.71 -1.41
CA TYR A 139 -5.53 -17.10 -2.73
C TYR A 139 -6.34 -17.90 -3.76
N THR A 140 -6.48 -19.21 -3.59
CA THR A 140 -7.29 -20.05 -4.49
C THR A 140 -8.77 -20.14 -4.09
N LYS A 141 -9.07 -20.06 -2.79
CA LYS A 141 -10.44 -20.23 -2.26
C LYS A 141 -11.20 -18.91 -2.05
N LEU A 142 -10.47 -17.81 -1.83
CA LEU A 142 -11.06 -16.49 -1.66
C LEU A 142 -11.05 -15.70 -2.98
N ASN A 143 -11.74 -14.55 -2.98
CA ASN A 143 -11.82 -13.68 -4.16
C ASN A 143 -10.58 -12.77 -4.30
N LEU A 144 -9.39 -13.32 -4.08
CA LEU A 144 -8.11 -12.64 -4.17
C LEU A 144 -7.53 -12.75 -5.58
N ARG A 145 -6.66 -11.81 -5.93
CA ARG A 145 -6.01 -11.75 -7.25
C ARG A 145 -4.66 -12.45 -7.22
N TYR A 146 -4.34 -13.20 -8.26
CA TYR A 146 -2.99 -13.74 -8.47
C TYR A 146 -2.09 -12.68 -9.07
N SER A 147 -1.01 -12.34 -8.37
CA SER A 147 -0.08 -11.28 -8.76
C SER A 147 1.37 -11.76 -8.91
N GLN A 148 1.65 -13.04 -8.64
CA GLN A 148 2.99 -13.58 -8.74
C GLN A 148 3.26 -14.16 -10.14
N LEU A 149 4.40 -13.76 -10.70
CA LEU A 149 4.89 -14.23 -12.00
C LEU A 149 6.08 -15.16 -11.79
N ALA A 150 6.05 -16.31 -12.46
CA ALA A 150 7.17 -17.24 -12.52
C ALA A 150 8.08 -16.86 -13.70
N PRO A 151 9.39 -16.62 -13.48
CA PRO A 151 10.32 -16.45 -14.57
C PRO A 151 10.57 -17.80 -15.26
N LEU A 152 10.24 -17.90 -16.54
CA LEU A 152 10.51 -19.09 -17.35
C LEU A 152 11.90 -18.99 -18.01
N THR A 153 12.27 -17.79 -18.41
CA THR A 153 13.59 -17.41 -18.89
C THR A 153 13.95 -16.04 -18.29
N MET A 154 15.03 -15.40 -18.71
CA MET A 154 15.34 -14.02 -18.32
C MET A 154 14.25 -13.04 -18.80
N TRP A 155 13.55 -13.38 -19.87
CA TRP A 155 12.63 -12.47 -20.58
C TRP A 155 11.17 -12.90 -20.54
N ASP A 156 10.92 -14.20 -20.34
CA ASP A 156 9.57 -14.78 -20.38
C ASP A 156 9.08 -15.08 -18.97
N GLU A 157 7.84 -14.68 -18.70
CA GLU A 157 7.18 -14.87 -17.42
C GLU A 157 5.80 -15.50 -17.60
N LYS A 158 5.33 -16.19 -16.58
CA LYS A 158 3.98 -16.74 -16.51
C LYS A 158 3.38 -16.51 -15.13
N ASN A 159 2.12 -16.07 -15.08
CA ASN A 159 1.40 -15.98 -13.82
C ASN A 159 1.26 -17.39 -13.21
N THR A 160 1.61 -17.52 -11.93
CA THR A 160 1.62 -18.81 -11.24
C THR A 160 0.22 -19.39 -11.01
N GLY A 161 -0.83 -18.55 -11.04
CA GLY A 161 -2.21 -18.98 -10.78
C GLY A 161 -2.47 -19.43 -9.35
N SER A 162 -1.55 -19.13 -8.43
CA SER A 162 -1.63 -19.51 -7.02
C SER A 162 -1.19 -18.42 -6.05
N ASN A 163 -0.66 -17.33 -6.58
CA ASN A 163 0.04 -16.27 -5.83
C ASN A 163 1.29 -16.75 -5.06
N LEU A 164 1.82 -17.90 -5.42
CA LEU A 164 3.12 -18.37 -4.94
C LEU A 164 4.22 -17.98 -5.95
N PRO A 165 5.48 -17.83 -5.51
CA PRO A 165 5.95 -18.05 -4.14
C PRO A 165 5.55 -16.93 -3.17
N ALA A 166 5.38 -17.27 -1.90
CA ALA A 166 5.38 -16.33 -0.80
C ALA A 166 6.83 -16.05 -0.37
N GLN A 167 7.08 -14.88 0.23
CA GLN A 167 8.34 -14.65 0.94
C GLN A 167 8.20 -15.17 2.36
N VAL A 168 8.92 -16.23 2.71
CA VAL A 168 8.90 -16.82 4.05
C VAL A 168 10.31 -16.74 4.65
N GLU A 169 10.44 -16.06 5.77
CA GLU A 169 11.70 -15.93 6.51
C GLU A 169 11.50 -16.40 7.95
N LEU A 170 12.22 -17.44 8.34
CA LEU A 170 12.11 -18.07 9.64
C LEU A 170 13.41 -17.93 10.40
N TYR A 171 13.33 -17.43 11.63
CA TYR A 171 14.47 -17.20 12.51
C TYR A 171 14.40 -18.13 13.73
N SER A 172 15.51 -18.74 14.05
CA SER A 172 15.67 -19.41 15.35
C SER A 172 15.90 -18.39 16.45
N THR A 173 15.23 -18.55 17.56
CA THR A 173 15.40 -17.72 18.75
C THR A 173 15.77 -18.56 19.95
N ALA A 174 16.37 -17.94 20.97
CA ALA A 174 16.67 -18.63 22.22
C ALA A 174 15.39 -19.24 22.82
N ALA A 175 15.54 -20.41 23.42
CA ALA A 175 14.45 -21.04 24.14
C ALA A 175 14.14 -20.28 25.43
N ASP A 176 12.86 -20.05 25.70
CA ASP A 176 12.35 -19.97 27.06
C ASP A 176 11.95 -21.40 27.47
N PRO A 177 12.68 -22.05 28.40
CA PRO A 177 12.43 -23.44 28.71
C PRO A 177 11.03 -23.73 29.28
N ALA A 178 10.38 -22.70 29.82
CA ALA A 178 9.05 -22.80 30.38
C ALA A 178 7.93 -22.42 29.40
N HIS A 179 8.25 -21.57 28.42
CA HIS A 179 7.25 -20.98 27.51
C HIS A 179 7.71 -21.02 26.04
N PRO A 180 7.82 -22.22 25.43
CA PRO A 180 8.17 -22.32 24.02
C PRO A 180 7.09 -21.66 23.17
N ALA A 181 7.52 -20.87 22.18
CA ALA A 181 6.60 -20.13 21.31
C ALA A 181 7.10 -20.05 19.88
N TYR A 182 6.16 -20.04 18.94
CA TYR A 182 6.39 -19.74 17.54
C TYR A 182 5.60 -18.48 17.18
N LYS A 183 6.28 -17.37 16.92
CA LYS A 183 5.66 -16.05 16.70
C LYS A 183 5.78 -15.68 15.24
N PHE A 184 4.77 -14.98 14.71
CA PHE A 184 4.70 -14.59 13.30
C PHE A 184 4.28 -13.14 13.11
N LEU A 185 4.79 -12.55 12.02
CA LEU A 185 4.24 -11.37 11.39
C LEU A 185 3.82 -11.76 9.97
N PHE A 186 2.52 -11.66 9.67
CA PHE A 186 1.96 -11.84 8.36
C PHE A 186 1.72 -10.49 7.70
N MET A 187 2.12 -10.34 6.45
CA MET A 187 1.93 -9.13 5.65
C MET A 187 1.46 -9.48 4.25
N ALA A 188 0.71 -8.56 3.62
CA ALA A 188 0.49 -8.55 2.18
C ALA A 188 0.87 -7.18 1.63
N LYS A 189 1.84 -7.14 0.74
CA LYS A 189 2.32 -5.90 0.10
C LYS A 189 1.94 -5.92 -1.37
N GLY A 190 1.08 -4.96 -1.78
CA GLY A 190 0.77 -4.73 -3.19
C GLY A 190 1.93 -4.10 -3.95
N GLY A 191 1.87 -4.12 -5.28
CA GLY A 191 2.89 -3.53 -6.14
C GLY A 191 3.13 -2.05 -5.89
N GLY A 192 2.09 -1.30 -5.52
CA GLY A 192 2.22 0.11 -5.15
C GLY A 192 3.15 0.33 -3.98
N SER A 193 2.93 -0.36 -2.86
CA SER A 193 3.78 -0.27 -1.68
C SER A 193 5.18 -0.84 -1.92
N ALA A 194 5.29 -1.96 -2.64
CA ALA A 194 6.57 -2.57 -2.98
C ALA A 194 7.46 -1.61 -3.79
N ASN A 195 6.87 -0.90 -4.77
CA ASN A 195 7.56 0.09 -5.60
C ASN A 195 7.93 1.38 -4.85
N LYS A 196 7.51 1.54 -3.60
CA LYS A 196 7.86 2.68 -2.73
C LYS A 196 8.74 2.27 -1.55
N SER A 197 9.54 1.24 -1.76
CA SER A 197 10.63 0.84 -0.88
C SER A 197 11.96 1.20 -1.53
N PHE A 198 12.73 2.09 -0.87
CA PHE A 198 13.96 2.64 -1.41
C PHE A 198 15.11 2.47 -0.43
N LEU A 199 16.29 2.24 -0.98
CA LEU A 199 17.55 2.28 -0.25
C LEU A 199 18.44 3.33 -0.89
N TYR A 200 18.93 4.25 -0.06
CA TYR A 200 19.91 5.27 -0.45
C TYR A 200 21.23 5.01 0.28
N GLN A 201 22.30 4.92 -0.47
CA GLN A 201 23.62 4.77 0.12
C GLN A 201 24.21 6.16 0.39
N GLU A 202 24.18 6.53 1.67
CA GLU A 202 24.69 7.80 2.15
C GLU A 202 25.98 7.60 2.97
N THR A 203 26.56 8.69 3.42
CA THR A 203 27.72 8.70 4.29
C THR A 203 27.42 9.37 5.62
N LYS A 204 28.38 9.42 6.54
CA LYS A 204 28.24 10.15 7.80
C LYS A 204 27.76 11.60 7.62
N ALA A 205 27.97 12.21 6.47
CA ALA A 205 27.54 13.59 6.19
C ALA A 205 26.02 13.79 6.32
N ILE A 206 25.22 12.72 6.12
CA ILE A 206 23.76 12.77 6.30
C ILE A 206 23.34 12.92 7.77
N LEU A 207 24.20 12.56 8.71
CA LEU A 207 23.96 12.65 10.15
C LEU A 207 24.12 14.09 10.64
N ASN A 208 23.41 14.99 10.00
CA ASN A 208 23.31 16.40 10.33
C ASN A 208 21.82 16.77 10.21
N PRO A 209 21.20 17.39 11.23
CA PRO A 209 19.77 17.65 11.25
C PRO A 209 19.23 18.38 10.00
N ALA A 210 19.92 19.43 9.56
CA ALA A 210 19.47 20.20 8.39
C ALA A 210 19.55 19.39 7.10
N ARG A 211 20.68 18.68 6.88
CA ARG A 211 20.86 17.82 5.70
C ARG A 211 19.89 16.64 5.70
N MET A 212 19.65 16.04 6.86
CA MET A 212 18.71 14.93 6.99
C MET A 212 17.28 15.37 6.61
N LEU A 213 16.81 16.51 7.13
CA LEU A 213 15.48 17.02 6.81
C LEU A 213 15.34 17.41 5.34
N GLU A 214 16.36 18.03 4.75
CA GLU A 214 16.38 18.36 3.31
C GLU A 214 16.31 17.08 2.45
N PHE A 215 17.11 16.09 2.78
CA PHE A 215 17.11 14.78 2.12
C PHE A 215 15.74 14.09 2.25
N LEU A 216 15.18 14.05 3.45
CA LEU A 216 13.88 13.40 3.70
C LEU A 216 12.74 14.16 3.00
N ASP A 217 12.77 15.49 2.96
CA ASP A 217 11.78 16.28 2.20
C ASP A 217 11.78 15.86 0.73
N GLU A 218 12.95 15.84 0.09
CA GLU A 218 13.07 15.43 -1.32
C GLU A 218 12.58 13.98 -1.56
N LYS A 219 13.09 13.03 -0.77
CA LYS A 219 12.84 11.61 -1.00
C LYS A 219 11.41 11.20 -0.65
N ILE A 220 10.84 11.73 0.42
CA ILE A 220 9.46 11.43 0.81
C ILE A 220 8.45 12.06 -0.17
N ARG A 221 8.66 13.30 -0.63
CA ARG A 221 7.83 13.90 -1.70
C ARG A 221 7.82 13.04 -2.96
N SER A 222 8.96 12.48 -3.34
CA SER A 222 9.09 11.64 -4.53
C SER A 222 8.29 10.33 -4.46
N LEU A 223 7.82 9.92 -3.28
CA LEU A 223 6.94 8.75 -3.14
C LEU A 223 5.64 8.94 -3.93
N GLY A 224 5.12 10.18 -3.96
CA GLY A 224 3.85 10.46 -4.63
C GLY A 224 2.69 9.67 -4.05
N THR A 225 1.62 9.52 -4.83
CA THR A 225 0.36 8.90 -4.35
C THR A 225 0.04 7.54 -4.96
N ALA A 226 0.94 6.98 -5.79
CA ALA A 226 0.69 5.71 -6.47
C ALA A 226 0.52 4.51 -5.52
N ALA A 227 1.08 4.59 -4.32
CA ALA A 227 0.92 3.56 -3.28
C ALA A 227 -0.29 3.79 -2.36
N CYS A 228 -1.17 4.74 -2.66
CA CYS A 228 -2.42 5.02 -1.96
C CYS A 228 -2.23 5.53 -0.52
N PRO A 229 -1.80 6.80 -0.31
CA PRO A 229 -1.79 7.41 1.01
C PRO A 229 -3.22 7.58 1.57
N PRO A 230 -3.41 7.85 2.87
CA PRO A 230 -2.39 8.17 3.89
C PRO A 230 -1.45 6.99 4.20
N TYR A 231 -0.15 7.28 4.32
CA TYR A 231 0.87 6.26 4.55
C TYR A 231 1.17 6.07 6.04
N HIS A 232 1.54 4.84 6.42
CA HIS A 232 2.43 4.58 7.53
C HIS A 232 3.85 4.60 6.97
N LEU A 233 4.58 5.66 7.26
CA LEU A 233 5.91 5.91 6.70
C LEU A 233 6.98 5.36 7.65
N ALA A 234 7.93 4.62 7.11
CA ALA A 234 9.10 4.15 7.84
C ALA A 234 10.38 4.71 7.22
N VAL A 235 11.23 5.27 8.05
CA VAL A 235 12.58 5.73 7.73
C VAL A 235 13.56 5.00 8.61
N VAL A 236 14.56 4.37 8.03
CA VAL A 236 15.62 3.68 8.77
C VAL A 236 16.97 4.31 8.41
N ILE A 237 17.71 4.75 9.41
CA ILE A 237 18.98 5.44 9.26
C ILE A 237 20.07 4.56 9.84
N GLY A 238 21.00 4.12 9.01
CA GLY A 238 22.01 3.15 9.35
C GLY A 238 21.61 1.72 9.00
N GLY A 239 22.42 0.77 9.44
CA GLY A 239 22.25 -0.65 9.20
C GLY A 239 23.61 -1.33 9.11
N THR A 240 23.72 -2.53 9.67
CA THR A 240 24.92 -3.37 9.55
C THR A 240 25.15 -3.86 8.11
N SER A 241 24.07 -3.90 7.33
CA SER A 241 24.06 -4.11 5.88
C SER A 241 22.94 -3.32 5.23
N ALA A 242 23.01 -3.12 3.92
CA ALA A 242 21.95 -2.49 3.13
C ALA A 242 20.63 -3.27 3.20
N GLU A 243 20.70 -4.58 3.09
CA GLU A 243 19.56 -5.50 3.23
C GLU A 243 18.87 -5.35 4.58
N PHE A 244 19.64 -5.27 5.66
CA PHE A 244 19.09 -5.14 7.01
C PHE A 244 18.36 -3.80 7.20
N ALA A 245 18.85 -2.71 6.60
CA ALA A 245 18.16 -1.43 6.61
C ALA A 245 16.79 -1.51 5.90
N LEU A 246 16.71 -2.13 4.72
CA LEU A 246 15.44 -2.33 3.99
C LEU A 246 14.47 -3.24 4.75
N LYS A 247 14.95 -4.34 5.30
CA LYS A 247 14.13 -5.26 6.11
C LYS A 247 13.56 -4.56 7.34
N THR A 248 14.39 -3.78 8.03
CA THR A 248 13.95 -2.99 9.19
C THR A 248 12.87 -1.96 8.79
N ALA A 249 13.01 -1.28 7.66
CA ALA A 249 12.01 -0.35 7.17
C ALA A 249 10.66 -1.05 6.88
N LYS A 250 10.69 -2.26 6.32
CA LYS A 250 9.48 -3.08 6.13
C LYS A 250 8.79 -3.38 7.47
N TYR A 251 9.53 -3.83 8.47
CA TYR A 251 8.99 -4.12 9.79
C TYR A 251 8.46 -2.88 10.50
N ALA A 252 9.17 -1.77 10.41
CA ALA A 252 8.73 -0.49 10.97
C ALA A 252 7.43 0.00 10.32
N SER A 253 7.27 -0.16 9.02
CA SER A 253 6.03 0.19 8.30
C SER A 253 4.82 -0.64 8.74
N ALA A 254 5.05 -1.82 9.29
CA ALA A 254 4.03 -2.71 9.85
C ALA A 254 3.78 -2.49 11.36
N HIS A 255 4.41 -1.48 11.95
CA HIS A 255 4.39 -1.19 13.39
C HIS A 255 4.99 -2.30 14.28
N TYR A 256 5.69 -3.24 13.68
CA TYR A 256 6.32 -4.36 14.40
C TYR A 256 7.43 -3.92 15.37
N LEU A 257 8.01 -2.75 15.14
CA LEU A 257 9.12 -2.21 15.92
C LEU A 257 8.70 -1.09 16.90
N ASP A 258 7.41 -0.92 17.17
CA ASP A 258 6.90 0.17 17.99
C ASP A 258 7.37 0.11 19.44
N THR A 259 7.75 -1.06 19.92
CA THR A 259 8.25 -1.29 21.28
C THR A 259 9.77 -1.26 21.41
N LEU A 260 10.50 -0.84 20.36
CA LEU A 260 11.94 -0.60 20.48
C LEU A 260 12.26 0.47 21.53
N PRO A 261 13.47 0.43 22.14
CA PRO A 261 13.95 1.55 22.94
C PRO A 261 13.89 2.87 22.20
N THR A 262 13.76 3.97 22.93
CA THR A 262 13.73 5.34 22.36
C THR A 262 15.07 6.07 22.50
N GLU A 263 16.07 5.40 23.05
CA GLU A 263 17.42 5.92 23.23
C GLU A 263 18.46 4.91 22.76
N GLY A 264 19.60 5.40 22.28
CA GLY A 264 20.73 4.58 21.91
C GLY A 264 21.52 4.04 23.09
N SER A 265 22.34 3.02 22.86
CA SER A 265 23.20 2.42 23.87
C SER A 265 24.57 2.05 23.27
N PRO A 266 25.65 2.08 24.07
CA PRO A 266 26.95 1.55 23.67
C PRO A 266 26.93 0.06 23.28
N SER A 267 25.91 -0.71 23.70
CA SER A 267 25.73 -2.11 23.27
C SER A 267 25.25 -2.24 21.82
N ALA A 268 25.02 -1.11 21.14
CA ALA A 268 24.74 -1.03 19.71
C ALA A 268 23.43 -1.72 19.27
N HIS A 269 22.35 -1.49 19.97
CA HIS A 269 21.00 -1.83 19.51
C HIS A 269 20.36 -0.71 18.66
N GLY A 270 19.32 -1.02 17.89
CA GLY A 270 18.47 -0.05 17.23
C GLY A 270 17.51 0.64 18.21
N PHE A 271 17.10 1.86 17.87
CA PHE A 271 16.14 2.61 18.66
C PHE A 271 15.22 3.47 17.76
N ARG A 272 14.07 3.87 18.30
CA ARG A 272 13.17 4.84 17.67
C ARG A 272 13.56 6.25 18.08
N ASP A 273 13.70 7.14 17.11
CA ASP A 273 13.91 8.57 17.37
C ASP A 273 12.57 9.31 17.32
N LEU A 274 11.91 9.42 18.46
CA LEU A 274 10.57 10.02 18.57
C LEU A 274 10.54 11.52 18.20
N GLU A 275 11.64 12.24 18.44
CA GLU A 275 11.74 13.67 18.07
C GLU A 275 11.78 13.79 16.54
N LEU A 276 12.58 12.99 15.86
CA LEU A 276 12.67 13.02 14.42
C LEU A 276 11.39 12.43 13.76
N GLU A 277 10.71 11.48 14.38
CA GLU A 277 9.38 11.02 13.92
C GLU A 277 8.39 12.19 13.86
N ASP A 278 8.32 13.02 14.91
CA ASP A 278 7.43 14.20 14.96
C ASP A 278 7.83 15.28 13.94
N GLU A 279 9.13 15.56 13.81
CA GLU A 279 9.63 16.51 12.81
C GLU A 279 9.30 16.08 11.37
N VAL A 280 9.51 14.80 11.05
CA VAL A 280 9.20 14.27 9.71
C VAL A 280 7.68 14.21 9.48
N PHE A 281 6.90 13.88 10.49
CA PHE A 281 5.44 13.90 10.36
C PHE A 281 4.92 15.30 10.04
N LYS A 282 5.38 16.34 10.75
CA LYS A 282 5.06 17.74 10.46
C LYS A 282 5.53 18.18 9.07
N LEU A 283 6.70 17.68 8.65
CA LEU A 283 7.22 17.92 7.30
C LEU A 283 6.25 17.39 6.25
N THR A 284 5.77 16.14 6.40
CA THR A 284 4.83 15.54 5.44
C THR A 284 3.49 16.27 5.39
N GLN A 285 3.03 16.83 6.49
CA GLN A 285 1.82 17.64 6.52
C GLN A 285 1.95 18.96 5.72
N SER A 286 3.16 19.46 5.56
CA SER A 286 3.44 20.68 4.79
C SER A 286 3.50 20.48 3.28
N PHE A 287 3.47 19.23 2.79
CA PHE A 287 3.61 18.92 1.36
C PHE A 287 2.47 19.45 0.50
N GLY A 288 1.26 19.52 1.05
CA GLY A 288 0.08 19.89 0.30
C GLY A 288 -0.48 18.76 -0.56
N ILE A 289 0.14 17.57 -0.55
CA ILE A 289 -0.32 16.39 -1.28
C ILE A 289 -1.55 15.78 -0.59
N GLY A 290 -1.53 15.72 0.73
CA GLY A 290 -2.59 15.14 1.54
C GLY A 290 -2.84 13.67 1.29
N ALA A 291 -4.04 13.24 1.57
CA ALA A 291 -4.54 11.90 1.29
C ALA A 291 -4.95 11.78 -0.20
N GLN A 292 -4.00 11.98 -1.11
CA GLN A 292 -4.05 11.81 -2.57
C GLN A 292 -4.41 13.08 -3.39
N PHE A 293 -5.31 13.95 -2.94
CA PHE A 293 -5.83 15.05 -3.79
C PHE A 293 -5.80 16.43 -3.11
N GLY A 294 -4.82 16.66 -2.27
CA GLY A 294 -4.59 17.93 -1.60
C GLY A 294 -5.07 17.93 -0.14
N GLY A 295 -4.20 18.43 0.72
CA GLY A 295 -4.41 18.51 2.15
C GLY A 295 -3.12 18.27 2.93
N LYS A 296 -3.26 17.86 4.19
CA LYS A 296 -2.11 17.63 5.07
C LYS A 296 -1.85 16.15 5.40
N TYR A 297 -2.80 15.26 5.16
CA TYR A 297 -2.71 13.86 5.59
C TYR A 297 -2.04 12.94 4.56
N PHE A 298 -0.81 13.27 4.18
CA PHE A 298 0.03 12.39 3.38
C PHE A 298 0.42 11.12 4.16
N CYS A 299 0.62 11.25 5.48
CA CYS A 299 0.90 10.15 6.39
C CYS A 299 -0.10 10.10 7.55
N HIS A 300 -0.42 8.90 8.00
CA HIS A 300 -1.06 8.65 9.30
C HIS A 300 -0.08 8.85 10.44
N ASP A 301 1.13 8.32 10.27
CA ASP A 301 2.22 8.38 11.21
C ASP A 301 3.56 8.13 10.52
N VAL A 302 4.63 8.33 11.27
CA VAL A 302 6.01 8.12 10.83
C VAL A 302 6.74 7.30 11.90
N ARG A 303 7.58 6.36 11.43
CA ARG A 303 8.55 5.66 12.27
C ARG A 303 9.95 5.98 11.79
N VAL A 304 10.81 6.38 12.70
CA VAL A 304 12.23 6.61 12.43
C VAL A 304 13.06 5.69 13.31
N ILE A 305 13.74 4.76 12.67
CA ILE A 305 14.60 3.78 13.35
C ILE A 305 16.06 4.14 13.09
N ARG A 306 16.84 4.25 14.13
CA ARG A 306 18.29 4.43 14.07
C ARG A 306 18.98 3.09 14.36
N LEU A 307 19.83 2.65 13.44
CA LEU A 307 20.56 1.38 13.55
C LEU A 307 22.07 1.62 13.69
N PRO A 308 22.80 0.69 14.31
CA PRO A 308 24.26 0.62 14.17
C PRO A 308 24.66 0.54 12.70
N ARG A 309 25.85 1.05 12.36
CA ARG A 309 26.33 1.08 10.99
C ARG A 309 27.84 0.83 10.90
N HIS A 310 28.30 0.42 9.74
CA HIS A 310 29.71 0.48 9.41
C HIS A 310 30.17 1.95 9.32
N GLY A 311 31.32 2.29 9.85
CA GLY A 311 31.81 3.67 9.92
C GLY A 311 31.91 4.40 8.57
N ALA A 312 32.16 3.66 7.49
CA ALA A 312 32.26 4.19 6.12
C ALA A 312 30.93 4.24 5.34
N SER A 313 29.82 3.77 5.93
CA SER A 313 28.52 3.65 5.26
C SER A 313 27.41 4.19 6.16
N CYS A 314 26.42 4.85 5.60
CA CYS A 314 25.19 5.24 6.30
C CYS A 314 23.99 5.05 5.37
N PRO A 315 23.52 3.81 5.19
CA PRO A 315 22.35 3.56 4.38
C PRO A 315 21.13 4.24 5.01
N VAL A 316 20.23 4.75 4.16
CA VAL A 316 18.91 5.26 4.55
C VAL A 316 17.88 4.49 3.76
N ALA A 317 16.99 3.79 4.46
CA ALA A 317 15.88 3.08 3.84
C ALA A 317 14.56 3.79 4.11
N ILE A 318 13.70 3.84 3.10
CA ILE A 318 12.34 4.41 3.20
C ILE A 318 11.37 3.37 2.68
N ALA A 319 10.33 3.10 3.44
CA ALA A 319 9.25 2.20 3.05
C ALA A 319 7.90 2.73 3.53
N VAL A 320 6.82 2.24 2.93
CA VAL A 320 5.45 2.61 3.31
C VAL A 320 4.57 1.38 3.50
N SER A 321 3.60 1.50 4.41
CA SER A 321 2.36 0.74 4.37
C SER A 321 1.27 1.68 3.87
N CYS A 322 0.44 1.20 2.94
CA CYS A 322 -0.58 2.03 2.29
C CYS A 322 -1.90 2.06 3.08
N SER A 323 -2.90 2.72 2.53
CA SER A 323 -4.25 2.79 3.11
C SER A 323 -4.93 1.43 3.31
N ALA A 324 -4.43 0.37 2.69
CA ALA A 324 -4.88 -0.99 2.90
C ALA A 324 -4.10 -1.76 3.99
N ASP A 325 -3.22 -1.16 4.69
CA ASP A 325 -2.45 -1.56 5.90
C ASP A 325 -2.59 -3.04 6.35
N ARG A 326 -2.15 -3.97 5.49
CA ARG A 326 -2.43 -5.40 5.60
C ARG A 326 -1.32 -6.14 6.33
N GLN A 327 -1.44 -6.24 7.65
CA GLN A 327 -0.58 -7.05 8.49
C GLN A 327 -1.30 -7.53 9.74
N ALA A 328 -0.84 -8.65 10.29
CA ALA A 328 -1.29 -9.20 11.56
C ALA A 328 -0.17 -9.98 12.24
N LEU A 329 -0.12 -9.89 13.55
CA LEU A 329 0.71 -10.75 14.39
C LEU A 329 0.00 -12.07 14.68
N ALA A 330 0.78 -13.11 14.92
CA ALA A 330 0.27 -14.39 15.34
C ALA A 330 1.27 -15.11 16.26
N LYS A 331 0.79 -16.07 17.01
CA LYS A 331 1.65 -16.93 17.82
C LYS A 331 1.03 -18.32 17.99
N ILE A 332 1.91 -19.30 18.13
CA ILE A 332 1.57 -20.65 18.57
C ILE A 332 2.30 -20.86 19.90
N THR A 333 1.56 -21.19 20.93
CA THR A 333 2.03 -21.42 22.30
C THR A 333 1.43 -22.71 22.83
N PRO A 334 1.83 -23.21 24.01
CA PRO A 334 1.17 -24.37 24.63
C PRO A 334 -0.35 -24.26 24.76
N GLU A 335 -0.88 -23.04 24.81
CA GLU A 335 -2.33 -22.76 24.95
C GLU A 335 -3.08 -22.84 23.64
N GLY A 336 -2.40 -22.85 22.49
CA GLY A 336 -3.03 -22.96 21.17
C GLY A 336 -2.43 -22.06 20.11
N VAL A 337 -3.19 -21.91 19.02
CA VAL A 337 -2.87 -21.09 17.85
C VAL A 337 -3.66 -19.79 17.91
N PHE A 338 -2.97 -18.66 17.92
CA PHE A 338 -3.55 -17.34 18.11
C PHE A 338 -3.23 -16.41 16.93
N LEU A 339 -4.21 -15.62 16.53
CA LEU A 339 -4.08 -14.57 15.52
C LEU A 339 -4.51 -13.21 16.11
N GLU A 340 -3.80 -12.14 15.73
CA GLU A 340 -4.18 -10.77 16.12
C GLU A 340 -5.65 -10.51 15.84
N GLN A 341 -6.34 -9.92 16.82
CA GLN A 341 -7.73 -9.52 16.68
C GLN A 341 -7.82 -8.21 15.90
N LEU A 342 -8.11 -8.28 14.61
CA LEU A 342 -8.44 -7.13 13.79
C LEU A 342 -9.90 -6.70 13.99
N GLU A 343 -10.24 -5.47 13.60
CA GLU A 343 -11.59 -4.91 13.79
C GLU A 343 -12.61 -5.57 12.86
N ARG A 344 -13.64 -6.16 13.43
CA ARG A 344 -14.70 -6.85 12.70
C ARG A 344 -15.95 -5.99 12.46
N GLU A 345 -16.09 -4.91 13.21
CA GLU A 345 -17.23 -3.98 13.14
C GLU A 345 -16.76 -2.55 12.82
N PRO A 346 -16.13 -2.33 11.66
CA PRO A 346 -15.55 -1.02 11.32
C PRO A 346 -16.61 0.07 11.13
N ALA A 347 -17.89 -0.28 11.00
CA ALA A 347 -18.99 0.66 10.91
C ALA A 347 -19.03 1.67 12.08
N GLN A 348 -18.55 1.30 13.26
CA GLN A 348 -18.48 2.19 14.43
C GLN A 348 -17.57 3.41 14.23
N TYR A 349 -16.67 3.37 13.24
CA TYR A 349 -15.79 4.49 12.88
C TYR A 349 -16.41 5.42 11.84
N LEU A 350 -17.53 5.06 11.22
CA LEU A 350 -18.23 5.93 10.28
C LEU A 350 -18.89 7.11 11.03
N PRO A 351 -18.86 8.32 10.46
CA PRO A 351 -19.58 9.45 11.04
C PRO A 351 -21.10 9.29 10.89
N GLU A 352 -21.86 9.85 11.83
CA GLU A 352 -23.34 9.78 11.81
C GLU A 352 -23.95 10.58 10.66
N GLN A 353 -23.33 11.68 10.27
CA GLN A 353 -23.78 12.56 9.18
C GLN A 353 -22.64 12.71 8.16
N THR A 354 -22.87 12.22 6.93
CA THR A 354 -21.86 12.23 5.88
C THR A 354 -21.90 13.46 4.99
N ASP A 355 -23.07 14.04 4.75
CA ASP A 355 -23.25 15.10 3.76
C ASP A 355 -22.72 16.47 4.22
N GLU A 356 -22.82 16.78 5.51
CA GLU A 356 -22.31 18.03 6.09
C GLU A 356 -20.76 18.05 6.21
N ILE A 357 -20.14 16.86 6.30
CA ILE A 357 -18.71 16.72 6.57
C ILE A 357 -17.86 16.94 5.31
N LEU A 358 -18.42 16.64 4.14
CA LEU A 358 -17.66 16.58 2.90
C LEU A 358 -17.33 17.96 2.32
N GLY A 359 -18.08 19.00 2.63
CA GLY A 359 -17.86 20.39 2.18
C GLY A 359 -17.41 20.50 0.72
N GLY A 360 -18.04 21.40 -0.03
CA GLY A 360 -17.67 21.67 -1.43
C GLY A 360 -18.57 20.94 -2.44
N ASP A 361 -18.75 21.60 -3.57
CA ASP A 361 -19.60 21.12 -4.66
C ASP A 361 -18.92 19.97 -5.40
N VAL A 362 -19.68 18.90 -5.68
CA VAL A 362 -19.27 17.80 -6.56
C VAL A 362 -19.82 18.08 -7.94
N VAL A 363 -18.93 18.06 -8.92
CA VAL A 363 -19.33 18.23 -10.33
C VAL A 363 -19.80 16.90 -10.89
N GLN A 364 -21.05 16.83 -11.32
CA GLN A 364 -21.60 15.67 -12.00
C GLN A 364 -21.17 15.66 -13.47
N VAL A 365 -20.59 14.54 -13.90
CA VAL A 365 -20.12 14.35 -15.29
C VAL A 365 -20.84 13.15 -15.90
N ASP A 366 -21.67 13.42 -16.90
CA ASP A 366 -22.35 12.38 -17.69
C ASP A 366 -21.42 11.87 -18.81
N LEU A 367 -20.90 10.66 -18.65
CA LEU A 367 -20.01 9.99 -19.59
C LEU A 367 -20.73 9.41 -20.82
N ASN A 368 -22.07 9.45 -20.87
CA ASN A 368 -22.85 9.06 -22.04
C ASN A 368 -22.81 10.13 -23.16
N ARG A 369 -22.34 11.33 -22.82
CA ARG A 369 -22.22 12.43 -23.79
C ARG A 369 -21.05 12.21 -24.74
N PRO A 370 -21.05 12.84 -25.93
CA PRO A 370 -19.90 12.83 -26.83
C PRO A 370 -18.62 13.31 -26.13
N MET A 371 -17.46 12.72 -26.47
CA MET A 371 -16.17 13.05 -25.84
C MET A 371 -15.85 14.55 -25.93
N SER A 372 -16.22 15.22 -27.02
CA SER A 372 -16.05 16.67 -27.16
C SER A 372 -16.82 17.48 -26.11
N GLU A 373 -18.01 17.04 -25.73
CA GLU A 373 -18.82 17.68 -24.69
C GLU A 373 -18.30 17.39 -23.29
N ILE A 374 -17.84 16.16 -23.05
CA ILE A 374 -17.19 15.78 -21.78
C ILE A 374 -15.97 16.65 -21.55
N ARG A 375 -15.11 16.81 -22.56
CA ARG A 375 -13.91 17.65 -22.49
C ARG A 375 -14.26 19.12 -22.25
N ALA A 376 -15.28 19.63 -22.95
CA ALA A 376 -15.73 21.01 -22.74
C ALA A 376 -16.28 21.24 -21.34
N GLU A 377 -16.93 20.25 -20.73
CA GLU A 377 -17.38 20.31 -19.33
C GLU A 377 -16.20 20.36 -18.37
N LEU A 378 -15.25 19.41 -18.51
CA LEU A 378 -14.07 19.31 -17.64
C LEU A 378 -13.20 20.58 -17.72
N SER A 379 -13.12 21.22 -18.89
CA SER A 379 -12.31 22.43 -19.11
C SER A 379 -12.77 23.65 -18.27
N LYS A 380 -13.98 23.61 -17.72
CA LYS A 380 -14.51 24.71 -16.88
C LYS A 380 -13.93 24.71 -15.46
N TYR A 381 -13.33 23.62 -15.02
CA TYR A 381 -12.97 23.42 -13.63
C TYR A 381 -11.45 23.29 -13.46
N PRO A 382 -10.90 23.80 -12.33
CA PRO A 382 -9.47 23.72 -12.03
C PRO A 382 -9.08 22.30 -11.57
N VAL A 383 -7.78 22.04 -11.53
CA VAL A 383 -7.22 20.87 -10.85
C VAL A 383 -7.68 20.80 -9.39
N LYS A 384 -7.78 19.61 -8.81
CA LYS A 384 -8.35 19.26 -7.50
C LYS A 384 -9.88 19.27 -7.43
N THR A 385 -10.59 19.68 -8.47
CA THR A 385 -12.06 19.61 -8.49
C THR A 385 -12.51 18.17 -8.35
N ARG A 386 -13.45 17.95 -7.41
CA ARG A 386 -14.08 16.65 -7.17
C ARG A 386 -15.19 16.42 -8.16
N LEU A 387 -15.17 15.23 -8.79
CA LEU A 387 -16.12 14.82 -9.81
C LEU A 387 -16.88 13.58 -9.33
N SER A 388 -18.11 13.44 -9.82
CA SER A 388 -18.90 12.21 -9.78
C SER A 388 -19.22 11.79 -11.21
N LEU A 389 -18.68 10.66 -11.63
CA LEU A 389 -18.78 10.17 -13.01
C LEU A 389 -19.89 9.13 -13.12
N THR A 390 -20.74 9.26 -14.14
CA THR A 390 -21.80 8.28 -14.44
C THR A 390 -21.82 7.98 -15.93
N GLY A 391 -21.80 6.70 -16.30
CA GLY A 391 -21.82 6.22 -17.68
C GLY A 391 -20.68 5.24 -17.99
N PRO A 392 -20.35 5.03 -19.27
CA PRO A 392 -19.38 4.04 -19.71
C PRO A 392 -17.93 4.49 -19.53
N LEU A 393 -17.09 3.54 -19.12
CA LEU A 393 -15.62 3.64 -19.12
C LEU A 393 -15.03 2.44 -19.86
N VAL A 394 -13.97 2.66 -20.59
CA VAL A 394 -13.10 1.59 -21.11
C VAL A 394 -11.99 1.31 -20.11
N VAL A 395 -11.83 0.05 -19.74
CA VAL A 395 -10.71 -0.40 -18.87
C VAL A 395 -9.64 -1.01 -19.76
N ALA A 396 -8.44 -0.42 -19.74
CA ALA A 396 -7.27 -0.92 -20.48
C ALA A 396 -5.99 -0.50 -19.75
N ARG A 397 -5.01 -1.38 -19.74
CA ARG A 397 -3.73 -1.09 -19.11
C ARG A 397 -2.56 -1.67 -19.91
N ASP A 398 -1.47 -2.07 -19.31
CA ASP A 398 -0.15 -2.28 -19.93
C ASP A 398 -0.16 -3.08 -21.23
N ILE A 399 -0.63 -4.32 -21.23
CA ILE A 399 -0.57 -5.21 -22.41
C ILE A 399 -1.52 -4.72 -23.50
N ALA A 400 -2.73 -4.29 -23.12
CA ALA A 400 -3.68 -3.74 -24.08
C ALA A 400 -3.14 -2.47 -24.76
N HIS A 401 -2.50 -1.56 -23.99
CA HIS A 401 -1.86 -0.36 -24.55
C HIS A 401 -0.73 -0.73 -25.52
N ALA A 402 0.11 -1.71 -25.18
CA ALA A 402 1.16 -2.18 -26.07
C ALA A 402 0.59 -2.71 -27.40
N LYS A 403 -0.45 -3.56 -27.35
CA LYS A 403 -1.12 -4.10 -28.54
C LYS A 403 -1.76 -3.00 -29.41
N ILE A 404 -2.41 -2.02 -28.77
CA ILE A 404 -3.01 -0.89 -29.50
C ILE A 404 -1.93 -0.04 -30.14
N LYS A 405 -0.80 0.20 -29.46
CA LYS A 405 0.34 0.90 -30.04
C LYS A 405 0.89 0.19 -31.27
N GLU A 406 1.07 -1.12 -31.22
CA GLU A 406 1.52 -1.92 -32.38
C GLU A 406 0.58 -1.73 -33.58
N ARG A 407 -0.73 -1.71 -33.36
CA ARG A 407 -1.72 -1.47 -34.43
C ARG A 407 -1.60 -0.06 -35.01
N LEU A 408 -1.45 0.96 -34.17
CA LEU A 408 -1.23 2.33 -34.61
C LEU A 408 0.07 2.48 -35.43
N ASP A 409 1.15 1.84 -34.97
CA ASP A 409 2.43 1.84 -35.67
C ASP A 409 2.35 1.11 -37.01
N ALA A 410 1.45 0.14 -37.17
CA ALA A 410 1.13 -0.54 -38.42
C ALA A 410 0.18 0.27 -39.34
N GLY A 411 -0.25 1.48 -38.94
CA GLY A 411 -1.12 2.36 -39.68
C GLY A 411 -2.63 2.08 -39.54
N GLU A 412 -3.02 1.25 -38.57
CA GLU A 412 -4.43 1.04 -38.24
C GLU A 412 -4.99 2.27 -37.50
N PRO A 413 -6.29 2.56 -37.60
CA PRO A 413 -6.90 3.66 -36.87
C PRO A 413 -6.99 3.36 -35.37
N MET A 414 -7.08 4.41 -34.56
CA MET A 414 -7.40 4.32 -33.14
C MET A 414 -8.70 3.53 -32.93
N PRO A 415 -8.76 2.54 -32.04
CA PRO A 415 -9.99 1.83 -31.70
C PRO A 415 -11.13 2.79 -31.30
N GLN A 416 -12.32 2.54 -31.81
CA GLN A 416 -13.48 3.42 -31.61
C GLN A 416 -13.81 3.63 -30.12
N TYR A 417 -13.69 2.57 -29.31
CA TYR A 417 -13.97 2.65 -27.87
C TYR A 417 -13.01 3.63 -27.13
N LEU A 418 -11.76 3.82 -27.60
CA LEU A 418 -10.85 4.83 -27.04
C LEU A 418 -11.10 6.25 -27.57
N ARG A 419 -11.81 6.37 -28.69
CA ARG A 419 -12.27 7.67 -29.21
C ARG A 419 -13.48 8.19 -28.46
N ASP A 420 -14.40 7.28 -28.14
CA ASP A 420 -15.73 7.62 -27.63
C ASP A 420 -15.78 7.68 -26.12
N MET A 421 -14.96 6.89 -25.40
CA MET A 421 -15.05 6.73 -23.95
C MET A 421 -13.77 7.15 -23.24
N ALA A 422 -13.92 7.60 -22.01
CA ALA A 422 -12.79 7.77 -21.10
C ALA A 422 -12.14 6.41 -20.76
N VAL A 423 -10.82 6.38 -20.66
CA VAL A 423 -10.07 5.16 -20.35
C VAL A 423 -9.66 5.10 -18.88
N TYR A 424 -9.96 3.98 -18.23
CA TYR A 424 -9.60 3.71 -16.86
C TYR A 424 -8.49 2.65 -16.81
N TYR A 425 -7.34 3.04 -16.26
CA TYR A 425 -6.22 2.12 -16.03
C TYR A 425 -6.49 1.38 -14.72
N ALA A 426 -7.03 0.20 -14.83
CA ALA A 426 -7.52 -0.54 -13.68
C ALA A 426 -7.55 -2.06 -13.93
N GLY A 427 -7.81 -2.80 -12.88
CA GLY A 427 -8.04 -4.24 -12.97
C GLY A 427 -8.68 -4.77 -11.69
N PRO A 428 -9.60 -5.74 -11.81
CA PRO A 428 -10.30 -6.33 -10.67
C PRO A 428 -9.47 -7.42 -9.98
N ALA A 429 -9.86 -7.75 -8.75
CA ALA A 429 -9.68 -9.05 -8.15
C ALA A 429 -10.72 -10.04 -8.71
N LYS A 430 -10.76 -11.28 -8.25
CA LYS A 430 -11.76 -12.27 -8.71
C LYS A 430 -13.17 -11.77 -8.43
N THR A 431 -14.06 -11.95 -9.38
CA THR A 431 -15.47 -11.62 -9.25
C THR A 431 -16.20 -12.71 -8.48
N PRO A 432 -16.84 -12.40 -7.34
CA PRO A 432 -17.68 -13.35 -6.63
C PRO A 432 -18.98 -13.67 -7.41
N ASP A 433 -19.55 -14.83 -7.15
CA ASP A 433 -20.84 -15.20 -7.74
C ASP A 433 -21.93 -14.18 -7.35
N GLY A 434 -22.68 -13.71 -8.35
CA GLY A 434 -23.77 -12.75 -8.17
C GLY A 434 -23.33 -11.28 -8.05
N TYR A 435 -22.03 -10.98 -8.18
CA TYR A 435 -21.51 -9.61 -8.21
C TYR A 435 -21.22 -9.17 -9.65
N ALA A 436 -21.34 -7.88 -9.92
CA ALA A 436 -20.94 -7.31 -11.21
C ALA A 436 -19.42 -7.39 -11.40
N SER A 437 -18.65 -7.24 -10.33
CA SER A 437 -17.20 -7.24 -10.34
C SER A 437 -16.63 -7.70 -8.99
N GLY A 438 -15.39 -8.21 -8.99
CA GLY A 438 -14.56 -8.28 -7.80
C GLY A 438 -14.05 -6.89 -7.41
N SER A 439 -13.34 -6.79 -6.30
CA SER A 439 -12.72 -5.52 -5.88
C SER A 439 -11.95 -4.90 -7.03
N PHE A 440 -12.28 -3.67 -7.38
CA PHE A 440 -11.86 -3.02 -8.63
C PHE A 440 -11.27 -1.65 -8.32
N GLY A 441 -10.00 -1.46 -8.65
CA GLY A 441 -9.33 -0.21 -8.33
C GLY A 441 -8.30 0.19 -9.37
N PRO A 442 -7.85 1.46 -9.29
CA PRO A 442 -6.92 2.02 -10.26
C PRO A 442 -5.52 1.40 -10.14
N THR A 443 -4.84 1.27 -11.27
CA THR A 443 -3.41 1.00 -11.32
C THR A 443 -2.61 2.29 -11.43
N THR A 444 -1.29 2.19 -11.26
CA THR A 444 -0.35 3.33 -11.35
C THR A 444 -0.34 3.90 -12.77
N ALA A 445 -0.69 5.17 -12.89
CA ALA A 445 -0.83 5.86 -14.17
C ALA A 445 0.48 5.96 -14.97
N GLY A 446 1.59 6.21 -14.28
CA GLY A 446 2.90 6.47 -14.90
C GLY A 446 3.39 5.36 -15.83
N ARG A 447 2.91 4.14 -15.66
CA ARG A 447 3.27 3.02 -16.56
C ARG A 447 2.78 3.21 -18.00
N MET A 448 1.72 3.97 -18.21
CA MET A 448 1.15 4.27 -19.52
C MET A 448 1.57 5.62 -20.10
N ASP A 449 2.43 6.36 -19.44
CA ASP A 449 2.81 7.72 -19.84
C ASP A 449 3.36 7.81 -21.27
N SER A 450 4.13 6.82 -21.70
CA SER A 450 4.74 6.78 -23.03
C SER A 450 3.74 6.64 -24.19
N TYR A 451 2.51 6.21 -23.91
CA TYR A 451 1.47 6.03 -24.94
C TYR A 451 0.62 7.29 -25.16
N VAL A 452 0.55 8.18 -24.17
CA VAL A 452 -0.47 9.25 -24.11
C VAL A 452 -0.41 10.18 -25.31
N ASP A 453 0.75 10.70 -25.65
CA ASP A 453 0.91 11.65 -26.74
C ASP A 453 0.47 11.06 -28.09
N GLN A 454 0.95 9.87 -28.42
CA GLN A 454 0.58 9.17 -29.65
C GLN A 454 -0.92 8.84 -29.68
N PHE A 455 -1.51 8.39 -28.57
CA PHE A 455 -2.92 8.02 -28.51
C PHE A 455 -3.82 9.26 -28.66
N GLN A 456 -3.50 10.35 -28.01
CA GLN A 456 -4.25 11.60 -28.12
C GLN A 456 -4.10 12.22 -29.53
N ALA A 457 -2.91 12.19 -30.10
CA ALA A 457 -2.69 12.62 -31.49
C ALA A 457 -3.51 11.78 -32.49
N ALA A 458 -3.71 10.49 -32.21
CA ALA A 458 -4.55 9.61 -33.03
C ALA A 458 -6.06 9.73 -32.74
N GLY A 459 -6.46 10.62 -31.83
CA GLY A 459 -7.85 10.94 -31.53
C GLY A 459 -8.50 10.08 -30.47
N GLY A 460 -7.73 9.44 -29.57
CA GLY A 460 -8.26 8.63 -28.48
C GLY A 460 -7.63 8.94 -27.14
N SER A 461 -8.11 8.31 -26.09
CA SER A 461 -7.63 8.45 -24.70
C SER A 461 -7.55 9.91 -24.22
N PHE A 462 -8.49 10.75 -24.62
CA PHE A 462 -8.49 12.16 -24.21
C PHE A 462 -8.77 12.36 -22.72
N VAL A 463 -9.55 11.49 -22.11
CA VAL A 463 -9.82 11.49 -20.69
C VAL A 463 -9.33 10.17 -20.11
N MET A 464 -8.34 10.25 -19.23
CA MET A 464 -7.67 9.12 -18.60
C MET A 464 -7.98 9.13 -17.11
N LEU A 465 -8.24 7.97 -16.54
CA LEU A 465 -8.54 7.76 -15.11
C LEU A 465 -7.59 6.71 -14.53
N ALA A 466 -6.87 7.04 -13.47
CA ALA A 466 -5.92 6.15 -12.80
C ALA A 466 -5.51 6.72 -11.44
N LYS A 467 -4.46 6.17 -10.82
CA LYS A 467 -3.87 6.72 -9.60
C LYS A 467 -2.42 7.12 -9.77
N GLY A 468 -1.99 8.05 -8.92
CA GLY A 468 -0.61 8.52 -8.86
C GLY A 468 -0.32 9.70 -9.78
N ASN A 469 0.89 10.22 -9.65
CA ASN A 469 1.40 11.32 -10.47
C ASN A 469 1.80 10.83 -11.86
N ARG A 470 1.80 11.77 -12.82
CA ARG A 470 2.25 11.53 -14.20
C ARG A 470 3.51 12.32 -14.52
N SER A 471 4.19 11.95 -15.59
CA SER A 471 5.35 12.68 -16.11
C SER A 471 4.96 13.97 -16.82
N ALA A 472 5.91 14.89 -16.98
CA ALA A 472 5.71 16.15 -17.69
C ALA A 472 5.28 15.96 -19.17
N GLN A 473 5.63 14.84 -19.80
CA GLN A 473 5.18 14.53 -21.17
C GLN A 473 3.66 14.38 -21.27
N VAL A 474 3.00 13.84 -20.22
CA VAL A 474 1.54 13.71 -20.19
C VAL A 474 0.88 15.07 -20.03
N THR A 475 1.41 15.92 -19.14
CA THR A 475 0.94 17.30 -18.96
C THR A 475 1.04 18.08 -20.28
N LYS A 476 2.15 17.92 -21.01
CA LYS A 476 2.35 18.51 -22.33
C LYS A 476 1.33 17.99 -23.34
N ALA A 477 1.16 16.67 -23.45
CA ALA A 477 0.20 16.05 -24.36
C ALA A 477 -1.23 16.52 -24.09
N CYS A 478 -1.67 16.56 -22.84
CA CYS A 478 -2.98 17.07 -22.46
C CYS A 478 -3.19 18.51 -22.91
N LYS A 479 -2.17 19.36 -22.76
CA LYS A 479 -2.22 20.75 -23.24
C LYS A 479 -2.30 20.85 -24.77
N GLU A 480 -1.52 20.04 -25.49
CA GLU A 480 -1.46 20.07 -26.95
C GLU A 480 -2.71 19.52 -27.62
N HIS A 481 -3.26 18.44 -27.04
CA HIS A 481 -4.40 17.71 -27.66
C HIS A 481 -5.75 17.98 -26.94
N GLY A 482 -5.74 18.75 -25.88
CA GLY A 482 -6.94 19.04 -25.09
C GLY A 482 -7.41 17.84 -24.26
N GLY A 483 -6.48 17.10 -23.67
CA GLY A 483 -6.75 15.94 -22.84
C GLY A 483 -6.82 16.27 -21.35
N PHE A 484 -7.23 15.26 -20.57
CA PHE A 484 -7.36 15.34 -19.11
C PHE A 484 -6.83 14.07 -18.47
N TYR A 485 -6.19 14.20 -17.32
CA TYR A 485 -5.95 13.10 -16.42
C TYR A 485 -6.76 13.30 -15.15
N LEU A 486 -7.64 12.33 -14.87
CA LEU A 486 -8.46 12.27 -13.66
C LEU A 486 -7.85 11.28 -12.68
N GLY A 487 -7.75 11.67 -11.42
CA GLY A 487 -7.32 10.79 -10.35
C GLY A 487 -8.50 9.98 -9.81
N SER A 488 -8.38 8.66 -9.84
CA SER A 488 -9.25 7.76 -9.07
C SER A 488 -8.64 7.55 -7.68
N ILE A 489 -9.47 7.44 -6.65
CA ILE A 489 -8.99 7.14 -5.30
C ILE A 489 -8.35 5.77 -5.29
N GLY A 490 -7.09 5.68 -4.86
CA GLY A 490 -6.44 4.41 -4.58
C GLY A 490 -6.79 3.92 -3.17
N GLY A 491 -7.17 2.66 -3.06
CA GLY A 491 -7.51 2.00 -1.79
C GLY A 491 -8.93 1.48 -1.66
N PRO A 492 -10.01 2.22 -2.04
CA PRO A 492 -11.38 1.76 -1.79
C PRO A 492 -11.93 0.82 -2.89
N ALA A 493 -11.20 -0.23 -3.22
CA ALA A 493 -11.54 -1.12 -4.34
C ALA A 493 -12.82 -1.94 -4.14
N ALA A 494 -13.13 -2.36 -2.92
CA ALA A 494 -14.38 -3.05 -2.60
C ALA A 494 -15.58 -2.12 -2.75
N ARG A 495 -15.44 -0.88 -2.27
CA ARG A 495 -16.48 0.15 -2.38
C ARG A 495 -16.75 0.53 -3.84
N LEU A 496 -15.69 0.77 -4.62
CA LEU A 496 -15.86 1.08 -6.04
C LEU A 496 -16.56 -0.05 -6.79
N ALA A 497 -16.21 -1.30 -6.50
CA ALA A 497 -16.83 -2.46 -7.12
C ALA A 497 -18.33 -2.60 -6.76
N LEU A 498 -18.66 -2.48 -5.48
CA LEU A 498 -20.03 -2.72 -4.99
C LEU A 498 -20.97 -1.56 -5.30
N ASP A 499 -20.51 -0.33 -5.02
CA ASP A 499 -21.39 0.84 -5.09
C ASP A 499 -21.39 1.50 -6.47
N CYS A 500 -20.25 1.53 -7.16
CA CYS A 500 -20.10 2.32 -8.38
C CYS A 500 -20.17 1.52 -9.67
N ILE A 501 -19.67 0.28 -9.71
CA ILE A 501 -19.62 -0.52 -10.95
C ILE A 501 -20.89 -1.34 -11.09
N LYS A 502 -21.66 -1.08 -12.15
CA LYS A 502 -22.96 -1.71 -12.39
C LYS A 502 -22.88 -2.89 -13.37
N SER A 503 -21.98 -2.84 -14.33
CA SER A 503 -21.77 -3.94 -15.27
C SER A 503 -20.33 -3.97 -15.77
N VAL A 504 -19.89 -5.14 -16.21
CA VAL A 504 -18.55 -5.39 -16.78
C VAL A 504 -18.71 -6.28 -18.00
N GLU A 505 -18.13 -5.86 -19.13
CA GLU A 505 -18.21 -6.53 -20.43
C GLU A 505 -16.82 -6.54 -21.07
N VAL A 506 -16.40 -7.66 -21.66
CA VAL A 506 -15.14 -7.75 -22.43
C VAL A 506 -15.37 -7.17 -23.83
N LEU A 507 -14.55 -6.20 -24.23
CA LEU A 507 -14.59 -5.62 -25.58
C LEU A 507 -13.59 -6.27 -26.53
N GLU A 508 -12.34 -6.47 -26.08
CA GLU A 508 -11.26 -6.95 -26.93
C GLU A 508 -10.20 -7.69 -26.10
N TYR A 509 -9.46 -8.57 -26.73
CA TYR A 509 -8.37 -9.38 -26.15
C TYR A 509 -8.79 -10.25 -24.95
N PRO A 510 -9.87 -11.05 -25.06
CA PRO A 510 -10.34 -11.90 -23.94
C PRO A 510 -9.28 -12.88 -23.44
N GLU A 511 -8.35 -13.28 -24.31
CA GLU A 511 -7.23 -14.17 -23.98
C GLU A 511 -6.24 -13.58 -22.96
N LEU A 512 -6.25 -12.26 -22.78
CA LEU A 512 -5.38 -11.58 -21.83
C LEU A 512 -5.93 -11.60 -20.38
N GLY A 513 -7.13 -12.14 -20.18
CA GLY A 513 -7.74 -12.21 -18.84
C GLY A 513 -7.88 -10.81 -18.22
N MET A 514 -7.21 -10.56 -17.09
CA MET A 514 -7.24 -9.26 -16.41
C MET A 514 -6.62 -8.10 -17.21
N GLU A 515 -5.85 -8.39 -18.23
CA GLU A 515 -5.24 -7.41 -19.15
C GLU A 515 -6.08 -7.20 -20.41
N ALA A 516 -7.25 -7.83 -20.53
CA ALA A 516 -8.19 -7.60 -21.62
C ALA A 516 -8.68 -6.14 -21.62
N VAL A 517 -9.29 -5.73 -22.72
CA VAL A 517 -10.02 -4.46 -22.79
C VAL A 517 -11.47 -4.73 -22.36
N TRP A 518 -11.92 -3.98 -21.38
CA TRP A 518 -13.25 -4.11 -20.80
C TRP A 518 -14.06 -2.83 -21.00
N LYS A 519 -15.36 -2.95 -21.08
CA LYS A 519 -16.28 -1.85 -20.85
C LYS A 519 -16.96 -2.03 -19.49
N ILE A 520 -16.99 -0.99 -18.70
CA ILE A 520 -17.74 -0.96 -17.45
C ILE A 520 -18.74 0.20 -17.48
N GLU A 521 -19.90 0.00 -16.86
CA GLU A 521 -20.84 1.07 -16.57
C GLU A 521 -20.69 1.47 -15.10
N VAL A 522 -20.50 2.75 -14.86
CA VAL A 522 -20.35 3.29 -13.50
C VAL A 522 -21.46 4.28 -13.17
N GLU A 523 -21.75 4.39 -11.88
CA GLU A 523 -22.67 5.37 -11.30
C GLU A 523 -22.02 6.00 -10.08
N ASP A 524 -22.07 7.33 -9.99
CA ASP A 524 -21.48 8.11 -8.89
C ASP A 524 -20.02 7.74 -8.58
N PHE A 525 -19.24 7.49 -9.60
CA PHE A 525 -17.84 7.10 -9.48
C PHE A 525 -16.97 8.32 -9.12
N PRO A 526 -16.29 8.34 -7.97
CA PRO A 526 -15.53 9.49 -7.52
C PRO A 526 -14.21 9.65 -8.31
N ALA A 527 -13.94 10.87 -8.76
CA ALA A 527 -12.70 11.23 -9.42
C ALA A 527 -12.31 12.67 -9.12
N PHE A 528 -11.07 13.05 -9.49
CA PHE A 528 -10.53 14.39 -9.30
C PHE A 528 -9.78 14.82 -10.55
N ILE A 529 -9.88 16.10 -10.95
CA ILE A 529 -9.04 16.63 -12.03
C ILE A 529 -7.61 16.78 -11.49
N VAL A 530 -6.67 16.06 -12.09
CA VAL A 530 -5.24 16.09 -11.72
C VAL A 530 -4.41 16.85 -12.76
N VAL A 531 -4.62 16.56 -14.05
CA VAL A 531 -4.02 17.30 -15.18
C VAL A 531 -5.14 17.79 -16.09
N ASP A 532 -5.09 19.05 -16.46
CA ASP A 532 -6.09 19.67 -17.33
C ASP A 532 -5.55 19.97 -18.74
N ASP A 533 -6.44 20.41 -19.62
CA ASP A 533 -6.18 20.79 -21.00
C ASP A 533 -5.40 22.13 -21.15
N LYS A 534 -5.14 22.80 -20.06
CA LYS A 534 -4.36 24.05 -20.00
C LYS A 534 -2.90 23.81 -19.60
N GLY A 535 -2.57 22.57 -19.22
CA GLY A 535 -1.24 22.19 -18.77
C GLY A 535 -1.00 22.41 -17.28
N ASN A 536 -2.06 22.52 -16.48
CA ASN A 536 -1.95 22.52 -15.04
C ASN A 536 -1.85 21.08 -14.54
N ASP A 537 -0.96 20.84 -13.58
CA ASP A 537 -0.71 19.54 -12.97
C ASP A 537 -0.61 19.71 -11.45
N PHE A 538 -1.55 19.12 -10.73
CA PHE A 538 -1.59 19.17 -9.27
C PHE A 538 -0.28 18.70 -8.61
N PHE A 539 0.31 17.63 -9.11
CA PHE A 539 1.52 17.07 -8.52
C PHE A 539 2.76 17.90 -8.84
N ALA A 540 2.85 18.52 -10.00
CA ALA A 540 3.95 19.41 -10.34
C ALA A 540 4.00 20.63 -9.40
N GLU A 541 2.85 21.13 -8.95
CA GLU A 541 2.75 22.21 -7.98
C GLU A 541 3.27 21.78 -6.59
N THR A 542 3.00 20.55 -6.19
CA THR A 542 3.37 20.01 -4.87
C THR A 542 4.81 19.50 -4.78
N GLN A 543 5.47 19.25 -5.90
CA GLN A 543 6.87 18.80 -5.96
C GLN A 543 7.89 19.90 -5.69
N LYS A 544 7.49 21.17 -5.70
CA LYS A 544 8.40 22.28 -5.37
C LYS A 544 8.76 22.20 -3.88
N PRO A 545 10.06 22.10 -3.52
CA PRO A 545 10.48 22.12 -2.14
C PRO A 545 9.94 23.37 -1.46
N ILE A 546 9.34 23.24 -0.30
CA ILE A 546 9.14 24.38 0.57
C ILE A 546 10.56 24.76 0.98
N ALA A 547 10.98 26.02 0.68
CA ALA A 547 12.24 26.53 1.19
C ALA A 547 12.19 26.34 2.71
N LEU A 548 12.96 25.36 3.20
CA LEU A 548 13.08 25.09 4.63
C LEU A 548 13.57 26.39 5.24
N ARG A 549 12.67 27.12 5.88
CA ARG A 549 13.08 28.16 6.83
C ARG A 549 13.78 27.36 7.93
N VAL A 550 15.11 27.26 7.80
CA VAL A 550 15.97 26.82 8.87
C VAL A 550 15.60 27.69 10.05
N ARG A 551 14.75 27.17 10.94
CA ARG A 551 14.67 27.70 12.28
C ARG A 551 16.08 27.52 12.82
N THR A 552 16.88 28.61 12.79
CA THR A 552 18.07 28.71 13.60
C THR A 552 17.59 28.38 15.00
N ARG A 553 17.83 27.13 15.44
CA ARG A 553 17.79 26.83 16.87
C ARG A 553 18.72 27.83 17.50
N SER A 554 18.14 28.82 18.19
CA SER A 554 18.87 29.75 18.99
C SER A 554 19.85 28.94 19.85
N LYS A 555 21.08 29.36 19.85
CA LYS A 555 22.13 28.86 20.73
C LYS A 555 21.72 29.13 22.19
N GLU A 556 20.90 28.25 22.73
CA GLU A 556 20.60 28.18 24.16
C GLU A 556 20.50 26.72 24.55
N ARG A 557 21.66 26.12 24.60
CA ARG A 557 22.03 25.02 25.53
C ARG A 557 23.54 25.02 25.59
N VAL A 558 24.05 25.86 26.49
CA VAL A 558 25.34 25.66 27.12
C VAL A 558 25.14 24.69 28.27
#